data_a3536bb6afc9d1a93cf762abde9bb01e
#
_entry.id   a3536bb6afc9d1a93cf762abde9bb01e
#
_cell.length_a   1.000
_cell.length_b   1.000
_cell.length_c   1.000
_cell.angle_alpha   90.00
_cell.angle_beta   90.00
_cell.angle_gamma   90.00
#
_symmetry.space_group_name_H-M   'P 1'
#
loop_
_entity.id
_entity.type
_entity.pdbx_description
1 polymer ?
#
loop_
_entity_poly.entity_id
_entity_poly.type
_entity_poly.pdbx_seq_one_letter_code
_entity_poly.pdbx_strand_id
1 'polypeptide(L)'
;MLLLTALYEPEARYAAQPGTLARGPSGVRQSLAAVIDMKGTLDLKVTRILQASDLALVIGVWSFTGTGPGGEPVKLTGHNADVLRRQADGSWRFVIDNPWGTD
;
A
#
# COMPACT_ATOMS: atom_id res chain seq x y z
N MET A 1 -7.74 -9.71 -7.07
CA MET A 1 -6.74 -8.75 -7.58
C MET A 1 -7.38 -7.50 -8.13
N LEU A 2 -8.41 -7.62 -8.98
CA LEU A 2 -9.09 -6.43 -9.53
C LEU A 2 -9.69 -5.55 -8.43
N LEU A 3 -10.23 -6.15 -7.37
CA LEU A 3 -10.80 -5.39 -6.25
C LEU A 3 -9.74 -4.57 -5.53
N LEU A 4 -8.52 -5.09 -5.40
CA LEU A 4 -7.44 -4.34 -4.75
C LEU A 4 -6.99 -3.17 -5.61
N THR A 5 -6.87 -3.35 -6.92
CA THR A 5 -6.47 -2.26 -7.80
C THR A 5 -7.52 -1.16 -7.87
N ALA A 6 -8.80 -1.46 -7.58
CA ALA A 6 -9.86 -0.46 -7.51
C ALA A 6 -9.67 0.52 -6.34
N LEU A 7 -8.80 0.20 -5.37
CA LEU A 7 -8.47 1.10 -4.26
C LEU A 7 -7.46 2.18 -4.66
N TYR A 8 -6.94 2.14 -5.87
CA TYR A 8 -5.89 3.03 -6.35
C TYR A 8 -6.38 3.88 -7.51
N GLU A 9 -5.92 5.13 -7.55
CA GLU A 9 -6.15 5.98 -8.73
C GLU A 9 -5.36 5.42 -9.92
N PRO A 10 -5.78 5.72 -11.17
CA PRO A 10 -5.06 5.21 -12.34
C PRO A 10 -3.59 5.62 -12.40
N GLU A 11 -3.26 6.81 -11.87
CA GLU A 11 -1.89 7.32 -11.85
C GLU A 11 -1.18 7.09 -10.53
N ALA A 12 -1.71 6.20 -9.68
CA ALA A 12 -1.16 5.94 -8.36
C ALA A 12 0.28 5.41 -8.43
N ARG A 13 1.01 5.65 -7.34
CA ARG A 13 2.37 5.14 -7.15
C ARG A 13 2.37 4.22 -5.94
N TYR A 14 3.15 3.16 -6.03
CA TYR A 14 3.30 2.18 -4.95
C TYR A 14 4.78 1.98 -4.68
N ALA A 15 5.20 2.28 -3.45
CA ALA A 15 6.58 2.04 -3.03
C ALA A 15 6.72 0.57 -2.61
N ALA A 16 7.02 -0.30 -3.57
CA ALA A 16 7.15 -1.74 -3.33
C ALA A 16 8.32 -2.05 -2.41
N GLN A 17 9.36 -1.24 -2.49
CA GLN A 17 10.55 -1.32 -1.65
C GLN A 17 11.06 0.11 -1.43
N PRO A 18 11.87 0.35 -0.40
CA PRO A 18 12.47 1.69 -0.24
C PRO A 18 13.19 2.10 -1.52
N GLY A 19 12.87 3.29 -2.02
CA GLY A 19 13.49 3.84 -3.21
C GLY A 19 12.98 3.33 -4.55
N THR A 20 11.98 2.45 -4.55
CA THR A 20 11.41 1.89 -5.78
C THR A 20 9.93 2.21 -5.86
N LEU A 21 9.53 2.92 -6.93
CA LEU A 21 8.12 3.27 -7.15
C LEU A 21 7.56 2.52 -8.35
N ALA A 22 6.62 1.63 -8.10
CA ALA A 22 5.76 1.09 -9.14
C ALA A 22 4.70 2.13 -9.50
N ARG A 23 4.31 2.19 -10.76
CA ARG A 23 3.34 3.19 -11.19
C ARG A 23 2.30 2.62 -12.12
N GLY A 24 1.10 3.20 -12.03
CA GLY A 24 -0.01 2.85 -12.88
C GLY A 24 -0.62 1.49 -12.53
N PRO A 25 -1.73 1.13 -13.18
CA PRO A 25 -2.45 -0.09 -12.81
C PRO A 25 -1.62 -1.37 -12.94
N SER A 26 -0.82 -1.52 -13.98
CA SER A 26 -0.04 -2.74 -14.16
C SER A 26 1.12 -2.85 -13.19
N GLY A 27 1.81 -1.73 -12.90
CA GLY A 27 2.90 -1.74 -11.93
C GLY A 27 2.41 -2.04 -10.52
N VAL A 28 1.29 -1.43 -10.12
CA VAL A 28 0.67 -1.69 -8.82
C VAL A 28 0.21 -3.14 -8.75
N ARG A 29 -0.42 -3.65 -9.81
CA ARG A 29 -0.90 -5.04 -9.86
C ARG A 29 0.24 -6.04 -9.66
N GLN A 30 1.37 -5.84 -10.33
CA GLN A 30 2.51 -6.73 -10.22
C GLN A 30 3.05 -6.75 -8.77
N SER A 31 3.14 -5.58 -8.15
CA SER A 31 3.63 -5.47 -6.78
C SER A 31 2.69 -6.14 -5.79
N LEU A 32 1.38 -5.94 -5.94
CA LEU A 32 0.39 -6.57 -5.07
C LEU A 32 0.34 -8.09 -5.25
N ALA A 33 0.51 -8.57 -6.48
CA ALA A 33 0.52 -10.01 -6.76
C ALA A 33 1.63 -10.70 -6.00
N ALA A 34 2.82 -10.10 -5.93
CA ALA A 34 3.93 -10.67 -5.20
C ALA A 34 3.61 -10.80 -3.70
N VAL A 35 2.92 -9.81 -3.12
CA VAL A 35 2.51 -9.84 -1.71
C VAL A 35 1.45 -10.93 -1.50
N ILE A 36 0.47 -11.01 -2.38
CA ILE A 36 -0.61 -11.99 -2.27
C ILE A 36 -0.07 -13.42 -2.35
N ASP A 37 0.92 -13.65 -3.20
CA ASP A 37 1.53 -14.98 -3.37
C ASP A 37 2.19 -15.48 -2.09
N MET A 38 2.56 -14.60 -1.17
CA MET A 38 3.12 -15.00 0.12
C MET A 38 2.06 -15.49 1.11
N LYS A 39 0.77 -15.37 0.78
CA LYS A 39 -0.37 -15.88 1.57
C LYS A 39 -0.26 -15.54 3.04
N GLY A 40 0.06 -14.28 3.32
CA GLY A 40 0.36 -13.86 4.68
C GLY A 40 -0.77 -13.10 5.34
N THR A 41 -0.45 -12.62 6.53
CA THR A 41 -1.34 -11.79 7.34
C THR A 41 -0.72 -10.42 7.51
N LEU A 42 -1.52 -9.40 7.21
CA LEU A 42 -1.14 -8.00 7.38
C LEU A 42 -1.88 -7.41 8.56
N ASP A 43 -1.13 -6.90 9.53
CA ASP A 43 -1.69 -6.10 10.62
C ASP A 43 -1.33 -4.65 10.40
N LEU A 44 -2.32 -3.79 10.38
CA LEU A 44 -2.15 -2.37 10.12
C LEU A 44 -2.83 -1.57 11.22
N LYS A 45 -2.09 -0.63 11.80
CA LYS A 45 -2.62 0.30 12.79
C LYS A 45 -2.41 1.72 12.31
N VAL A 46 -3.51 2.43 12.03
CA VAL A 46 -3.47 3.84 11.70
C VAL A 46 -3.23 4.63 12.97
N THR A 47 -2.16 5.41 13.01
CA THR A 47 -1.79 6.20 14.18
C THR A 47 -2.15 7.66 14.00
N ARG A 48 -2.26 8.16 12.76
CA ARG A 48 -2.52 9.56 12.51
C ARG A 48 -3.11 9.76 11.12
N ILE A 49 -4.09 10.65 11.02
CA ILE A 49 -4.66 11.07 9.74
C ILE A 49 -4.63 12.59 9.69
N LEU A 50 -4.03 13.14 8.63
CA LEU A 50 -4.00 14.56 8.37
C LEU A 50 -4.76 14.81 7.07
N GLN A 51 -5.89 15.51 7.15
CA GLN A 51 -6.76 15.75 6.00
C GLN A 51 -6.73 17.21 5.59
N ALA A 52 -6.63 17.45 4.30
CA ALA A 52 -6.72 18.76 3.71
C ALA A 52 -7.61 18.66 2.48
N SER A 53 -8.87 19.13 2.62
CA SER A 53 -9.88 19.06 1.56
C SER A 53 -10.08 17.62 1.06
N ASP A 54 -9.76 17.34 -0.20
CA ASP A 54 -9.95 16.01 -0.80
C ASP A 54 -8.72 15.11 -0.67
N LEU A 55 -7.69 15.56 0.06
CA LEU A 55 -6.48 14.77 0.28
C LEU A 55 -6.35 14.39 1.74
N ALA A 56 -5.82 13.20 1.99
CA ALA A 56 -5.50 12.74 3.33
C ALA A 56 -4.13 12.10 3.33
N LEU A 57 -3.34 12.44 4.35
CA LEU A 57 -2.08 11.76 4.65
C LEU A 57 -2.36 10.81 5.80
N VAL A 58 -2.18 9.52 5.56
CA VAL A 58 -2.46 8.46 6.54
C VAL A 58 -1.14 7.87 7.00
N ILE A 59 -0.89 7.99 8.30
CA ILE A 59 0.34 7.50 8.92
C ILE A 59 -0.01 6.34 9.83
N GLY A 60 0.78 5.28 9.77
CA GLY A 60 0.54 4.11 10.59
C GLY A 60 1.76 3.23 10.74
N VAL A 61 1.55 2.10 11.40
CA VAL A 61 2.54 1.04 11.55
C VAL A 61 1.91 -0.25 11.06
N TRP A 62 2.73 -1.12 10.47
CA TRP A 62 2.23 -2.39 9.95
C TRP A 62 3.23 -3.50 10.17
N SER A 63 2.72 -4.72 10.20
CA SER A 63 3.52 -5.93 10.20
C SER A 63 2.90 -6.93 9.24
N PHE A 64 3.75 -7.68 8.58
CA PHE A 64 3.34 -8.71 7.63
C PHE A 64 4.10 -9.99 7.91
N THR A 65 3.37 -11.10 7.97
CA THR A 65 3.96 -12.45 8.09
C THR A 65 3.42 -13.30 6.95
N GLY A 66 4.31 -13.99 6.26
CA GLY A 66 3.92 -14.84 5.14
C GLY A 66 4.99 -15.88 4.85
N THR A 67 4.89 -16.48 3.65
CA THR A 67 5.79 -17.54 3.22
C THR A 67 6.40 -17.15 1.87
N GLY A 68 7.71 -17.20 1.78
CA GLY A 68 8.42 -16.91 0.53
C GLY A 68 8.36 -18.06 -0.46
N PRO A 69 8.92 -17.86 -1.68
CA PRO A 69 8.86 -18.87 -2.75
C PRO A 69 9.48 -20.20 -2.40
N GLY A 70 10.49 -20.21 -1.57
CA GLY A 70 11.16 -21.44 -1.14
C GLY A 70 10.58 -22.06 0.12
N GLY A 71 9.44 -21.56 0.60
CA GLY A 71 8.82 -22.05 1.83
C GLY A 71 9.36 -21.42 3.09
N GLU A 72 10.29 -20.49 2.98
CA GLU A 72 10.86 -19.79 4.13
C GLU A 72 9.87 -18.79 4.71
N PRO A 73 9.87 -18.59 6.05
CA PRO A 73 9.02 -17.58 6.66
C PRO A 73 9.51 -16.17 6.29
N VAL A 74 8.53 -15.29 5.98
CA VAL A 74 8.80 -13.89 5.71
C VAL A 74 8.14 -13.05 6.80
N LYS A 75 8.88 -12.10 7.36
CA LYS A 75 8.39 -11.21 8.39
C LYS A 75 8.89 -9.79 8.08
N LEU A 76 7.94 -8.88 7.86
CA LEU A 76 8.25 -7.50 7.52
C LEU A 76 7.50 -6.58 8.46
N THR A 77 8.10 -5.44 8.76
CA THR A 77 7.46 -4.37 9.53
C THR A 77 7.83 -3.04 8.91
N GLY A 78 6.98 -2.04 9.13
CA GLY A 78 7.29 -0.71 8.63
C GLY A 78 6.36 0.34 9.21
N HIS A 79 6.70 1.58 8.92
CA HIS A 79 5.87 2.75 9.19
C HIS A 79 5.41 3.27 7.84
N ASN A 80 4.10 3.33 7.63
CA ASN A 80 3.56 3.80 6.36
C ASN A 80 3.21 5.27 6.41
N ALA A 81 3.28 5.92 5.26
CA ALA A 81 2.81 7.28 5.05
C ALA A 81 2.17 7.33 3.67
N ASP A 82 0.85 7.22 3.63
CA ASP A 82 0.09 7.07 2.40
C ASP A 82 -0.69 8.34 2.10
N VAL A 83 -0.86 8.64 0.82
CA VAL A 83 -1.69 9.75 0.37
C VAL A 83 -2.90 9.19 -0.35
N LEU A 84 -4.09 9.60 0.10
CA LEU A 84 -5.35 9.21 -0.50
C LEU A 84 -6.09 10.45 -0.98
N ARG A 85 -6.90 10.28 -2.02
CA ARG A 85 -7.75 11.34 -2.56
C ARG A 85 -9.19 10.91 -2.57
N ARG A 86 -10.09 11.80 -2.10
CA ARG A 86 -11.52 11.55 -2.17
C ARG A 86 -12.00 11.71 -3.60
N GLN A 87 -12.72 10.71 -4.09
CA GLN A 87 -13.27 10.68 -5.43
C GLN A 87 -14.65 11.34 -5.47
N ALA A 88 -15.17 11.55 -6.69
CA ALA A 88 -16.45 12.18 -6.86
C ALA A 88 -17.60 11.40 -6.22
N ASP A 89 -17.48 10.09 -6.09
CA ASP A 89 -18.49 9.24 -5.46
C ASP A 89 -18.37 9.18 -3.94
N GLY A 90 -17.44 9.94 -3.36
CA GLY A 90 -17.19 9.96 -1.90
C GLY A 90 -16.23 8.91 -1.41
N SER A 91 -15.80 7.98 -2.23
CA SER A 91 -14.80 6.98 -1.84
C SER A 91 -13.41 7.59 -1.85
N TRP A 92 -12.50 6.95 -1.11
CA TRP A 92 -11.10 7.37 -1.06
C TRP A 92 -10.25 6.35 -1.80
N ARG A 93 -9.29 6.83 -2.58
CA ARG A 93 -8.36 5.97 -3.31
C ARG A 93 -6.92 6.40 -3.06
N PHE A 94 -6.01 5.43 -3.08
CA PHE A 94 -4.59 5.71 -2.95
C PHE A 94 -4.09 6.50 -4.15
N VAL A 95 -3.39 7.58 -3.86
CA VAL A 95 -2.57 8.33 -4.82
C VAL A 95 -1.13 7.85 -4.71
N ILE A 96 -0.65 7.72 -3.48
CA ILE A 96 0.67 7.18 -3.17
C ILE A 96 0.50 6.18 -2.03
N ASP A 97 0.87 4.94 -2.28
CA ASP A 97 0.92 3.90 -1.26
C ASP A 97 2.39 3.71 -0.87
N ASN A 98 2.74 4.22 0.31
CA ASN A 98 4.12 4.23 0.78
C ASN A 98 4.23 3.47 2.11
N PRO A 99 4.32 2.13 2.06
CA PRO A 99 4.42 1.33 3.28
C PRO A 99 5.73 1.52 4.03
N TRP A 100 6.73 2.15 3.41
CA TRP A 100 8.05 2.31 4.01
C TRP A 100 8.28 3.68 4.65
N GLY A 101 7.32 4.61 4.53
CA GLY A 101 7.42 5.92 5.17
C GLY A 101 8.63 6.70 4.68
N THR A 102 9.59 6.93 5.57
CA THR A 102 10.83 7.65 5.27
C THR A 102 12.01 6.74 4.96
N ASP A 103 11.78 5.44 4.94
CA ASP A 103 12.85 4.47 4.65
C ASP A 103 13.26 4.43 3.19
#